data_fc8bb3b02808ecda815bccdfb47c834b
#
_entry.id   fc8bb3b02808ecda815bccdfb47c834b
#
_cell.length_a   1.000
_cell.length_b   1.000
_cell.length_c   1.000
_cell.angle_alpha   90.00
_cell.angle_beta   90.00
_cell.angle_gamma   90.00
#
_symmetry.space_group_name_H-M   'P 1'
#
loop_
_entity.id
_entity.type
_entity.pdbx_description
1 polymer ?
#
loop_
_entity_poly.entity_id
_entity_poly.type
_entity_poly.pdbx_seq_one_letter_code
_entity_poly.pdbx_strand_id
1 'polypeptide(L)'
;MTKVTAQMSVSLDGCYAGPKSPADPRDMAAWMEGPEGPGFFRVTRWVIDAMSWRERQGFGGGEQSVNSQVIEETFAAAGAYVMGRRMFDGGELPWGEEPPFRAPVFVVTHRPREVLERNGGTSFTFVTGGIGRAVELARAAAGSKDVAVSGGGTLLRQLLAAGLLDELELHIAPVLLGDGMRLFDASLGLGSHEAIELTPVRVIEAPEVTHIRYAVGPRAKLELDDRGAGG
;
A
#
# COMPACT_ATOMS: atom_id res chain seq x y z
N MET A 1 -14.74 0.58 15.18
CA MET A 1 -13.59 1.51 15.28
C MET A 1 -12.97 1.56 13.89
N THR A 2 -12.71 2.73 13.33
CA THR A 2 -12.09 2.94 12.00
C THR A 2 -10.68 2.34 11.99
N LYS A 3 -10.43 1.35 11.13
CA LYS A 3 -9.11 0.73 10.97
C LYS A 3 -8.23 1.53 10.00
N VAL A 4 -6.93 1.40 10.16
CA VAL A 4 -5.93 1.80 9.16
C VAL A 4 -5.45 0.53 8.46
N THR A 5 -5.72 0.42 7.17
CA THR A 5 -5.45 -0.78 6.38
C THR A 5 -4.47 -0.47 5.26
N ALA A 6 -3.53 -1.34 5.01
CA ALA A 6 -2.60 -1.21 3.89
C ALA A 6 -2.63 -2.44 2.99
N GLN A 7 -2.41 -2.22 1.71
CA GLN A 7 -2.30 -3.30 0.72
C GLN A 7 -1.05 -3.11 -0.12
N MET A 8 -0.33 -4.20 -0.36
CA MET A 8 0.87 -4.19 -1.20
C MET A 8 1.00 -5.47 -2.01
N SER A 9 1.24 -5.32 -3.31
CA SER A 9 1.68 -6.42 -4.16
C SER A 9 3.18 -6.63 -3.98
N VAL A 10 3.58 -7.87 -3.81
CA VAL A 10 4.99 -8.27 -3.65
C VAL A 10 5.30 -9.54 -4.40
N SER A 11 6.56 -9.71 -4.78
CA SER A 11 7.09 -11.00 -5.22
C SER A 11 7.22 -11.97 -4.03
N LEU A 12 7.40 -13.25 -4.29
CA LEU A 12 7.60 -14.26 -3.25
C LEU A 12 8.85 -13.98 -2.39
N ASP A 13 9.86 -13.32 -2.96
CA ASP A 13 11.06 -12.87 -2.24
C ASP A 13 10.94 -11.45 -1.65
N GLY A 14 9.71 -10.90 -1.59
CA GLY A 14 9.36 -9.70 -0.82
C GLY A 14 9.69 -8.36 -1.49
N CYS A 15 9.88 -8.32 -2.80
CA CYS A 15 10.09 -7.10 -3.56
C CYS A 15 8.76 -6.58 -4.14
N TYR A 16 8.50 -5.27 -4.05
CA TYR A 16 7.29 -4.65 -4.62
C TYR A 16 7.54 -3.93 -5.96
N ALA A 17 8.81 -3.81 -6.36
CA ALA A 17 9.23 -3.21 -7.62
C ALA A 17 10.66 -3.66 -7.95
N GLY A 18 11.16 -3.31 -9.14
CA GLY A 18 12.56 -3.49 -9.50
C GLY A 18 13.52 -2.67 -8.64
N PRO A 19 14.84 -2.76 -8.86
CA PRO A 19 15.85 -2.35 -7.88
C PRO A 19 16.02 -0.84 -7.70
N LYS A 20 15.54 -0.02 -8.62
CA LYS A 20 15.82 1.42 -8.58
C LYS A 20 14.67 2.24 -9.14
N SER A 21 14.14 3.11 -8.30
CA SER A 21 13.16 4.11 -8.73
C SER A 21 13.81 5.23 -9.55
N PRO A 22 13.12 5.81 -10.57
CA PRO A 22 13.58 7.01 -11.26
C PRO A 22 13.76 8.17 -10.28
N ALA A 23 14.68 9.08 -10.59
CA ALA A 23 14.94 10.26 -9.75
C ALA A 23 13.69 11.16 -9.66
N ASP A 24 13.04 11.41 -10.80
CA ASP A 24 11.76 12.11 -10.85
C ASP A 24 10.61 11.09 -10.98
N PRO A 25 9.72 10.98 -9.98
CA PRO A 25 8.58 10.06 -10.02
C PRO A 25 7.55 10.41 -11.11
N ARG A 26 7.61 11.61 -11.70
CA ARG A 26 6.73 12.07 -12.80
C ARG A 26 7.23 11.62 -14.17
N ASP A 27 8.46 11.18 -14.26
CA ASP A 27 9.03 10.64 -15.50
C ASP A 27 8.50 9.22 -15.76
N MET A 28 7.35 9.18 -16.41
CA MET A 28 6.67 7.91 -16.73
C MET A 28 7.49 7.03 -17.66
N ALA A 29 8.25 7.60 -18.60
CA ALA A 29 9.10 6.85 -19.49
C ALA A 29 10.26 6.19 -18.71
N ALA A 30 10.94 6.96 -17.87
CA ALA A 30 11.98 6.42 -17.00
C ALA A 30 11.45 5.38 -16.02
N TRP A 31 10.17 5.51 -15.60
CA TRP A 31 9.54 4.52 -14.72
C TRP A 31 9.19 3.23 -15.47
N MET A 32 8.61 3.32 -16.66
CA MET A 32 8.21 2.15 -17.45
C MET A 32 9.38 1.40 -18.06
N GLU A 33 10.39 2.12 -18.55
CA GLU A 33 11.55 1.56 -19.23
C GLU A 33 12.74 1.32 -18.30
N GLY A 34 12.72 1.95 -17.11
CA GLY A 34 13.74 1.84 -16.10
C GLY A 34 13.69 0.53 -15.31
N PRO A 35 14.67 0.30 -14.44
CA PRO A 35 14.81 -0.97 -13.71
C PRO A 35 13.68 -1.22 -12.69
N GLU A 36 12.92 -0.21 -12.27
CA GLU A 36 11.79 -0.37 -11.34
C GLU A 36 10.56 -0.99 -12.03
N GLY A 37 10.23 -0.50 -13.23
CA GLY A 37 8.98 -0.77 -13.92
C GLY A 37 8.69 -2.25 -14.15
N PRO A 38 9.59 -3.02 -14.78
CA PRO A 38 9.32 -4.44 -15.06
C PRO A 38 8.96 -5.25 -13.81
N GLY A 39 9.66 -5.02 -12.70
CA GLY A 39 9.34 -5.67 -11.43
C GLY A 39 7.99 -5.25 -10.87
N PHE A 40 7.70 -3.95 -10.88
CA PHE A 40 6.40 -3.42 -10.45
C PHE A 40 5.26 -4.00 -11.29
N PHE A 41 5.35 -3.93 -12.62
CA PHE A 41 4.31 -4.48 -13.50
C PHE A 41 4.12 -5.98 -13.31
N ARG A 42 5.19 -6.73 -13.03
CA ARG A 42 5.10 -8.17 -12.82
C ARG A 42 4.33 -8.50 -11.54
N VAL A 43 4.55 -7.77 -10.45
CA VAL A 43 3.85 -8.03 -9.16
C VAL A 43 2.45 -7.42 -9.10
N THR A 44 2.14 -6.44 -9.95
CA THR A 44 0.82 -5.77 -9.99
C THR A 44 -0.04 -6.19 -11.19
N ARG A 45 0.41 -7.13 -12.00
CA ARG A 45 -0.32 -7.57 -13.19
C ARG A 45 -1.77 -7.96 -12.89
N TRP A 46 -2.01 -8.68 -11.81
CA TRP A 46 -3.33 -9.09 -11.35
C TRP A 46 -4.30 -7.92 -11.12
N VAL A 47 -3.78 -6.75 -10.71
CA VAL A 47 -4.56 -5.50 -10.56
C VAL A 47 -4.91 -4.92 -11.93
N ILE A 48 -3.89 -4.83 -12.81
CA ILE A 48 -4.02 -4.19 -14.13
C ILE A 48 -5.01 -4.94 -15.01
N ASP A 49 -5.07 -6.27 -14.88
CA ASP A 49 -5.97 -7.13 -15.64
C ASP A 49 -7.39 -7.21 -15.05
N ALA A 50 -7.59 -6.77 -13.80
CA ALA A 50 -8.88 -6.80 -13.13
C ALA A 50 -9.85 -5.75 -13.68
N MET A 51 -11.09 -6.17 -13.98
CA MET A 51 -12.13 -5.29 -14.55
C MET A 51 -12.45 -4.11 -13.63
N SER A 52 -12.62 -4.33 -12.33
CA SER A 52 -12.93 -3.28 -11.35
C SER A 52 -11.87 -2.18 -11.27
N TRP A 53 -10.58 -2.54 -11.43
CA TRP A 53 -9.50 -1.56 -11.50
C TRP A 53 -9.58 -0.73 -12.78
N ARG A 54 -9.76 -1.41 -13.93
CA ARG A 54 -9.81 -0.76 -15.25
C ARG A 54 -10.98 0.21 -15.36
N GLU A 55 -12.17 -0.21 -14.93
CA GLU A 55 -13.37 0.65 -14.89
C GLU A 55 -13.16 1.89 -14.01
N ARG A 56 -12.50 1.72 -12.86
CA ARG A 56 -12.22 2.82 -11.93
C ARG A 56 -11.21 3.82 -12.48
N GLN A 57 -10.34 3.39 -13.38
CA GLN A 57 -9.40 4.23 -14.12
C GLN A 57 -10.01 4.80 -15.43
N GLY A 58 -11.26 4.52 -15.73
CA GLY A 58 -11.90 4.93 -16.99
C GLY A 58 -11.52 4.07 -18.20
N PHE A 59 -10.90 2.90 -17.98
CA PHE A 59 -10.55 1.95 -19.04
C PHE A 59 -11.64 0.88 -19.18
N GLY A 60 -11.90 0.44 -20.42
CA GLY A 60 -12.75 -0.71 -20.67
C GLY A 60 -11.99 -2.04 -20.58
N GLY A 61 -12.73 -3.17 -20.62
CA GLY A 61 -12.19 -4.53 -20.60
C GLY A 61 -11.68 -4.96 -19.21
N GLY A 62 -10.88 -6.03 -19.18
CA GLY A 62 -10.41 -6.67 -17.96
C GLY A 62 -11.25 -7.89 -17.59
N GLU A 63 -10.85 -8.62 -16.56
CA GLU A 63 -11.47 -9.84 -16.11
C GLU A 63 -12.34 -9.62 -14.87
N GLN A 64 -13.59 -10.10 -14.93
CA GLN A 64 -14.42 -10.22 -13.73
C GLN A 64 -13.99 -11.50 -13.00
N SER A 65 -13.29 -11.33 -11.89
CA SER A 65 -12.65 -12.42 -11.16
C SER A 65 -12.65 -12.17 -9.65
N VAL A 66 -12.15 -13.12 -8.89
CA VAL A 66 -11.86 -12.95 -7.47
C VAL A 66 -10.94 -11.74 -7.23
N ASN A 67 -9.99 -11.48 -8.12
CA ASN A 67 -9.12 -10.30 -8.06
C ASN A 67 -9.93 -8.99 -8.15
N SER A 68 -10.89 -8.92 -9.08
CA SER A 68 -11.83 -7.79 -9.19
C SER A 68 -12.60 -7.57 -7.90
N GLN A 69 -13.09 -8.63 -7.27
CA GLN A 69 -13.84 -8.54 -6.00
C GLN A 69 -12.97 -8.00 -4.86
N VAL A 70 -11.73 -8.46 -4.74
CA VAL A 70 -10.77 -7.96 -3.73
C VAL A 70 -10.53 -6.45 -3.89
N ILE A 71 -10.41 -5.97 -5.13
CA ILE A 71 -10.24 -4.55 -5.42
C ILE A 71 -11.50 -3.75 -5.07
N GLU A 72 -12.68 -4.25 -5.44
CA GLU A 72 -13.98 -3.62 -5.10
C GLU A 72 -14.17 -3.50 -3.59
N GLU A 73 -13.92 -4.57 -2.84
CA GLU A 73 -13.99 -4.57 -1.37
C GLU A 73 -13.08 -3.49 -0.77
N THR A 74 -11.84 -3.37 -1.28
CA THR A 74 -10.87 -2.38 -0.82
C THR A 74 -11.39 -0.96 -0.97
N PHE A 75 -11.86 -0.62 -2.16
CA PHE A 75 -12.38 0.72 -2.42
C PHE A 75 -13.69 0.99 -1.68
N ALA A 76 -14.56 -0.01 -1.52
CA ALA A 76 -15.81 0.12 -0.79
C ALA A 76 -15.60 0.35 0.72
N ALA A 77 -14.58 -0.27 1.29
CA ALA A 77 -14.22 -0.11 2.69
C ALA A 77 -13.59 1.25 3.01
N ALA A 78 -12.89 1.87 2.05
CA ALA A 78 -12.16 3.11 2.27
C ALA A 78 -13.08 4.34 2.37
N GLY A 79 -12.91 5.13 3.44
CA GLY A 79 -13.55 6.43 3.63
C GLY A 79 -12.57 7.60 3.50
N ALA A 80 -11.28 7.33 3.65
CA ALA A 80 -10.19 8.27 3.42
C ALA A 80 -8.91 7.51 3.10
N TYR A 81 -7.91 8.21 2.56
CA TYR A 81 -6.62 7.64 2.20
C TYR A 81 -5.46 8.37 2.85
N VAL A 82 -4.39 7.63 3.16
CA VAL A 82 -3.07 8.18 3.48
C VAL A 82 -2.09 7.77 2.40
N MET A 83 -1.31 8.71 1.87
CA MET A 83 -0.43 8.51 0.73
C MET A 83 0.94 9.15 0.96
N GLY A 84 2.00 8.53 0.46
CA GLY A 84 3.32 9.15 0.43
C GLY A 84 3.47 10.15 -0.72
N ARG A 85 4.27 11.20 -0.51
CA ARG A 85 4.47 12.27 -1.51
C ARG A 85 4.95 11.74 -2.86
N ARG A 86 5.85 10.75 -2.88
CA ARG A 86 6.37 10.20 -4.13
C ARG A 86 5.28 9.50 -4.95
N MET A 87 4.35 8.79 -4.27
CA MET A 87 3.20 8.18 -4.91
C MET A 87 2.27 9.23 -5.52
N PHE A 88 2.03 10.33 -4.78
CA PHE A 88 1.25 11.46 -5.29
C PHE A 88 1.92 12.10 -6.52
N ASP A 89 3.22 12.42 -6.44
CA ASP A 89 3.95 13.06 -7.54
C ASP A 89 3.94 12.21 -8.83
N GLY A 90 4.04 10.87 -8.71
CA GLY A 90 3.96 9.96 -9.85
C GLY A 90 2.55 9.75 -10.39
N GLY A 91 1.55 9.88 -9.53
CA GLY A 91 0.15 9.65 -9.89
C GLY A 91 -0.61 10.91 -10.33
N GLU A 92 -0.17 12.10 -9.95
CA GLU A 92 -0.92 13.35 -10.18
C GLU A 92 -1.32 13.54 -11.66
N LEU A 93 -0.38 13.31 -12.57
CA LEU A 93 -0.63 13.47 -14.00
C LEU A 93 -1.47 12.32 -14.58
N PRO A 94 -1.13 11.03 -14.35
CA PRO A 94 -1.93 9.92 -14.86
C PRO A 94 -3.37 9.87 -14.33
N TRP A 95 -3.62 10.27 -13.09
CA TRP A 95 -4.96 10.29 -12.52
C TRP A 95 -5.83 11.43 -13.07
N GLY A 96 -5.24 12.50 -13.60
CA GLY A 96 -5.95 13.61 -14.21
C GLY A 96 -6.95 14.28 -13.27
N GLU A 97 -8.11 14.68 -13.83
CA GLU A 97 -9.17 15.39 -13.10
C GLU A 97 -10.11 14.47 -12.31
N GLU A 98 -10.08 13.17 -12.57
CA GLU A 98 -10.95 12.17 -11.91
C GLU A 98 -10.15 11.02 -11.28
N PRO A 99 -9.38 11.28 -10.19
CA PRO A 99 -8.61 10.24 -9.53
C PRO A 99 -9.48 9.10 -8.99
N PRO A 100 -8.95 7.86 -8.89
CA PRO A 100 -9.74 6.68 -8.56
C PRO A 100 -10.24 6.63 -7.11
N PHE A 101 -9.80 7.55 -6.24
CA PHE A 101 -10.02 7.47 -4.78
C PHE A 101 -11.44 7.77 -4.37
N ARG A 102 -12.06 8.83 -4.94
CA ARG A 102 -13.42 9.29 -4.62
C ARG A 102 -13.65 9.52 -3.12
N ALA A 103 -12.61 9.98 -2.43
CA ALA A 103 -12.58 10.25 -1.00
C ALA A 103 -11.38 11.16 -0.69
N PRO A 104 -11.31 11.79 0.51
CA PRO A 104 -10.17 12.60 0.93
C PRO A 104 -8.87 11.80 0.99
N VAL A 105 -7.79 12.37 0.48
CA VAL A 105 -6.43 11.80 0.47
C VAL A 105 -5.47 12.71 1.22
N PHE A 106 -4.80 12.19 2.24
CA PHE A 106 -3.83 12.92 3.06
C PHE A 106 -2.42 12.52 2.63
N VAL A 107 -1.71 13.46 1.98
CA VAL A 107 -0.38 13.23 1.42
C VAL A 107 0.69 13.62 2.43
N VAL A 108 1.40 12.64 2.99
CA VAL A 108 2.51 12.87 3.93
C VAL A 108 3.70 13.46 3.17
N THR A 109 4.18 14.63 3.59
CA THR A 109 5.22 15.37 2.89
C THR A 109 5.95 16.36 3.80
N HIS A 110 7.18 16.73 3.44
CA HIS A 110 7.88 17.88 4.03
C HIS A 110 7.72 19.17 3.21
N ARG A 111 7.07 19.08 2.04
CA ARG A 111 6.86 20.21 1.12
C ARG A 111 5.38 20.61 1.16
N PRO A 112 5.04 21.76 1.79
CA PRO A 112 3.65 22.21 1.83
C PRO A 112 3.14 22.52 0.42
N ARG A 113 1.85 22.31 0.22
CA ARG A 113 1.10 22.68 -0.98
C ARG A 113 -0.33 22.97 -0.56
N GLU A 114 -1.00 23.87 -1.26
CA GLU A 114 -2.44 24.11 -1.10
C GLU A 114 -3.24 22.84 -1.39
N VAL A 115 -4.41 22.73 -0.76
CA VAL A 115 -5.33 21.62 -1.00
C VAL A 115 -5.70 21.58 -2.48
N LEU A 116 -5.67 20.39 -3.06
CA LEU A 116 -6.01 20.16 -4.44
C LEU A 116 -7.32 19.39 -4.53
N GLU A 117 -8.36 20.08 -4.98
CA GLU A 117 -9.66 19.47 -5.23
C GLU A 117 -9.70 18.83 -6.62
N ARG A 118 -10.37 17.68 -6.73
CA ARG A 118 -10.57 16.94 -7.97
C ARG A 118 -12.03 16.47 -8.10
N ASN A 119 -12.43 16.12 -9.31
CA ASN A 119 -13.75 15.57 -9.58
C ASN A 119 -13.97 14.23 -8.84
N GLY A 120 -15.23 13.79 -8.75
CA GLY A 120 -15.59 12.53 -8.11
C GLY A 120 -15.44 12.49 -6.59
N GLY A 121 -15.22 13.66 -5.94
CA GLY A 121 -15.11 13.75 -4.48
C GLY A 121 -13.71 13.45 -3.92
N THR A 122 -12.68 13.46 -4.76
CA THR A 122 -11.29 13.34 -4.33
C THR A 122 -10.72 14.72 -3.97
N SER A 123 -10.09 14.83 -2.79
CA SER A 123 -9.28 15.98 -2.42
C SER A 123 -7.91 15.52 -1.92
N PHE A 124 -6.86 16.28 -2.20
CA PHE A 124 -5.51 16.00 -1.71
C PHE A 124 -5.10 17.08 -0.72
N THR A 125 -4.93 16.69 0.55
CA THR A 125 -4.42 17.56 1.62
C THR A 125 -2.97 17.20 1.91
N PHE A 126 -2.06 18.18 1.84
CA PHE A 126 -0.63 17.97 2.04
C PHE A 126 -0.26 18.17 3.51
N VAL A 127 0.08 17.07 4.20
CA VAL A 127 0.30 17.05 5.64
C VAL A 127 1.79 17.08 5.95
N THR A 128 2.26 18.19 6.55
CA THR A 128 3.66 18.38 6.95
C THR A 128 3.95 18.01 8.40
N GLY A 129 2.90 17.73 9.19
CA GLY A 129 3.00 17.34 10.60
C GLY A 129 3.35 15.88 10.87
N GLY A 130 3.82 15.15 9.84
CA GLY A 130 4.22 13.76 9.95
C GLY A 130 3.07 12.76 9.83
N ILE A 131 3.43 11.47 9.94
CA ILE A 131 2.54 10.35 9.65
C ILE A 131 1.39 10.23 10.67
N GLY A 132 1.66 10.47 11.96
CA GLY A 132 0.63 10.43 13.00
C GLY A 132 -0.48 11.45 12.77
N ARG A 133 -0.10 12.68 12.37
CA ARG A 133 -1.07 13.73 12.04
C ARG A 133 -1.88 13.39 10.79
N ALA A 134 -1.26 12.78 9.79
CA ALA A 134 -1.97 12.37 8.58
C ALA A 134 -3.01 11.28 8.88
N VAL A 135 -2.67 10.29 9.71
CA VAL A 135 -3.59 9.23 10.13
C VAL A 135 -4.74 9.80 10.97
N GLU A 136 -4.47 10.73 11.88
CA GLU A 136 -5.50 11.40 12.69
C GLU A 136 -6.53 12.11 11.80
N LEU A 137 -6.05 12.93 10.85
CA LEU A 137 -6.92 13.65 9.91
C LEU A 137 -7.71 12.68 9.02
N ALA A 138 -7.07 11.62 8.54
CA ALA A 138 -7.71 10.61 7.72
C ALA A 138 -8.81 9.86 8.48
N ARG A 139 -8.57 9.47 9.75
CA ARG A 139 -9.58 8.84 10.61
C ARG A 139 -10.78 9.76 10.85
N ALA A 140 -10.54 11.06 11.06
CA ALA A 140 -11.61 12.04 11.22
C ALA A 140 -12.45 12.19 9.94
N ALA A 141 -11.84 12.10 8.77
CA ALA A 141 -12.51 12.22 7.48
C ALA A 141 -13.20 10.92 7.02
N ALA A 142 -12.71 9.75 7.43
CA ALA A 142 -13.22 8.45 6.99
C ALA A 142 -14.62 8.12 7.50
N GLY A 143 -15.10 8.80 8.55
CA GLY A 143 -16.41 8.54 9.15
C GLY A 143 -16.46 7.14 9.79
N SER A 144 -17.39 6.30 9.33
CA SER A 144 -17.54 4.92 9.81
C SER A 144 -16.72 3.90 9.00
N LYS A 145 -16.08 4.34 7.91
CA LYS A 145 -15.25 3.51 7.04
C LYS A 145 -13.80 3.50 7.49
N ASP A 146 -12.98 2.72 6.81
CA ASP A 146 -11.57 2.57 7.11
C ASP A 146 -10.70 3.64 6.43
N VAL A 147 -9.50 3.83 6.94
CA VAL A 147 -8.44 4.60 6.30
C VAL A 147 -7.58 3.63 5.49
N ALA A 148 -7.56 3.78 4.17
CA ALA A 148 -6.71 2.99 3.30
C ALA A 148 -5.37 3.67 3.05
N VAL A 149 -4.28 2.90 3.13
CA VAL A 149 -2.93 3.38 2.79
C VAL A 149 -2.68 3.09 1.31
N SER A 150 -2.53 4.15 0.50
CA SER A 150 -2.26 4.05 -0.92
C SER A 150 -0.77 4.25 -1.20
N GLY A 151 -0.01 3.16 -1.13
CA GLY A 151 1.41 3.09 -1.47
C GLY A 151 2.31 4.05 -0.69
N GLY A 152 3.56 3.95 -0.71
CA GLY A 152 4.59 3.03 -1.11
C GLY A 152 5.23 2.37 0.11
N GLY A 153 6.24 1.54 -0.12
CA GLY A 153 6.86 0.73 0.95
C GLY A 153 7.40 1.54 2.13
N THR A 154 7.98 2.71 1.88
CA THR A 154 8.50 3.59 2.95
C THR A 154 7.38 4.06 3.89
N LEU A 155 6.22 4.46 3.36
CA LEU A 155 5.09 4.88 4.17
C LEU A 155 4.56 3.72 5.01
N LEU A 156 4.43 2.54 4.41
CA LEU A 156 4.00 1.33 5.11
C LEU A 156 4.93 0.97 6.28
N ARG A 157 6.25 0.98 6.04
CA ARG A 157 7.24 0.72 7.11
C ARG A 157 7.15 1.73 8.26
N GLN A 158 6.94 3.01 7.95
CA GLN A 158 6.75 4.05 8.97
C GLN A 158 5.46 3.81 9.79
N LEU A 159 4.36 3.40 9.15
CA LEU A 159 3.12 3.07 9.85
C LEU A 159 3.28 1.88 10.79
N LEU A 160 3.94 0.81 10.32
CA LEU A 160 4.27 -0.37 11.13
C LEU A 160 5.16 0.00 12.32
N ALA A 161 6.25 0.75 12.07
CA ALA A 161 7.19 1.17 13.12
C ALA A 161 6.51 2.06 14.19
N ALA A 162 5.51 2.86 13.79
CA ALA A 162 4.75 3.73 14.68
C ALA A 162 3.55 3.04 15.36
N GLY A 163 3.25 1.76 15.05
CA GLY A 163 2.07 1.06 15.57
C GLY A 163 0.74 1.67 15.10
N LEU A 164 0.72 2.25 13.91
CA LEU A 164 -0.44 2.95 13.35
C LEU A 164 -1.21 2.14 12.31
N LEU A 165 -0.78 0.92 12.00
CA LEU A 165 -1.42 0.03 11.05
C LEU A 165 -2.19 -1.07 11.79
N ASP A 166 -3.47 -1.23 11.48
CA ASP A 166 -4.35 -2.23 12.09
C ASP A 166 -4.40 -3.53 11.25
N GLU A 167 -4.38 -3.41 9.90
CA GLU A 167 -4.39 -4.57 8.99
C GLU A 167 -3.42 -4.36 7.82
N LEU A 168 -2.79 -5.45 7.43
CA LEU A 168 -1.92 -5.52 6.26
C LEU A 168 -2.41 -6.63 5.33
N GLU A 169 -2.70 -6.30 4.07
CA GLU A 169 -2.99 -7.29 3.04
C GLU A 169 -1.83 -7.36 2.03
N LEU A 170 -1.23 -8.53 1.94
CA LEU A 170 -0.19 -8.83 0.95
C LEU A 170 -0.79 -9.59 -0.22
N HIS A 171 -0.51 -9.10 -1.41
CA HIS A 171 -0.83 -9.76 -2.66
C HIS A 171 0.46 -10.37 -3.22
N ILE A 172 0.68 -11.65 -2.95
CA ILE A 172 1.93 -12.34 -3.26
C ILE A 172 1.86 -12.89 -4.68
N ALA A 173 2.56 -12.25 -5.60
CA ALA A 173 2.73 -12.76 -6.96
C ALA A 173 3.71 -13.96 -6.96
N PRO A 174 3.41 -15.05 -7.68
CA PRO A 174 4.27 -16.24 -7.74
C PRO A 174 5.47 -15.99 -8.67
N VAL A 175 6.37 -15.11 -8.25
CA VAL A 175 7.58 -14.72 -8.98
C VAL A 175 8.69 -14.39 -7.99
N LEU A 176 9.93 -14.70 -8.36
CA LEU A 176 11.14 -14.24 -7.70
C LEU A 176 11.76 -13.13 -8.56
N LEU A 177 12.01 -11.97 -7.99
CA LEU A 177 12.69 -10.87 -8.68
C LEU A 177 14.21 -10.90 -8.46
N GLY A 178 14.66 -11.51 -7.35
CA GLY A 178 16.07 -11.63 -6.99
C GLY A 178 16.69 -10.34 -6.48
N ASP A 179 16.52 -9.26 -7.22
CA ASP A 179 16.89 -7.89 -6.83
C ASP A 179 15.68 -6.98 -6.99
N GLY A 180 15.52 -6.03 -6.08
CA GLY A 180 14.36 -5.14 -6.10
C GLY A 180 14.19 -4.32 -4.82
N MET A 181 13.19 -3.46 -4.85
CA MET A 181 12.78 -2.65 -3.70
C MET A 181 12.00 -3.54 -2.73
N ARG A 182 12.65 -3.93 -1.64
CA ARG A 182 12.05 -4.78 -0.60
C ARG A 182 10.99 -4.04 0.18
N LEU A 183 9.87 -4.73 0.42
CA LEU A 183 8.80 -4.17 1.26
C LEU A 183 9.24 -4.07 2.72
N PHE A 184 9.91 -5.11 3.23
CA PHE A 184 10.44 -5.15 4.57
C PHE A 184 11.96 -5.24 4.53
N ASP A 185 12.62 -4.29 5.19
CA ASP A 185 14.06 -4.18 5.29
C ASP A 185 14.46 -3.57 6.66
N ALA A 186 15.73 -3.34 6.86
CA ALA A 186 16.26 -2.78 8.12
C ALA A 186 15.66 -1.41 8.48
N SER A 187 15.07 -0.67 7.52
CA SER A 187 14.43 0.62 7.81
C SER A 187 13.10 0.51 8.58
N LEU A 188 12.59 -0.72 8.78
CA LEU A 188 11.50 -0.99 9.72
C LEU A 188 11.91 -0.71 11.17
N GLY A 189 13.22 -0.71 11.45
CA GLY A 189 13.79 -0.31 12.73
C GLY A 189 13.53 -1.32 13.85
N LEU A 190 13.28 -2.60 13.53
CA LEU A 190 13.19 -3.67 14.52
C LEU A 190 14.60 -4.03 15.00
N GLY A 191 14.78 -4.10 16.32
CA GLY A 191 15.99 -4.63 16.93
C GLY A 191 16.11 -6.15 16.71
N SER A 192 17.29 -6.71 16.97
CA SER A 192 17.57 -8.14 16.77
C SER A 192 16.69 -9.10 17.59
N HIS A 193 16.00 -8.57 18.61
CA HIS A 193 15.10 -9.32 19.49
C HIS A 193 13.69 -8.69 19.51
N GLU A 194 13.27 -8.09 18.42
CA GLU A 194 11.94 -7.48 18.30
C GLU A 194 11.21 -7.99 17.05
N ALA A 195 9.90 -8.13 17.17
CA ALA A 195 9.02 -8.50 16.09
C ALA A 195 7.72 -7.68 16.12
N ILE A 196 7.05 -7.66 14.99
CA ILE A 196 5.63 -7.32 14.88
C ILE A 196 4.92 -8.59 14.45
N GLU A 197 4.11 -9.16 15.33
CA GLU A 197 3.37 -10.37 15.03
C GLU A 197 2.24 -10.08 14.05
N LEU A 198 2.07 -10.97 13.09
CA LEU A 198 1.01 -10.89 12.09
C LEU A 198 0.12 -12.14 12.23
N THR A 199 -1.18 -11.91 12.45
CA THR A 199 -2.16 -12.99 12.54
C THR A 199 -2.95 -13.09 11.24
N PRO A 200 -2.89 -14.18 10.47
CA PRO A 200 -3.70 -14.34 9.28
C PRO A 200 -5.18 -14.30 9.61
N VAL A 201 -5.94 -13.41 8.96
CA VAL A 201 -7.39 -13.28 9.11
C VAL A 201 -8.16 -13.69 7.86
N ARG A 202 -7.49 -13.69 6.70
CA ARG A 202 -8.08 -14.11 5.42
C ARG A 202 -6.98 -14.56 4.46
N VAL A 203 -7.24 -15.66 3.74
CA VAL A 203 -6.39 -16.12 2.64
C VAL A 203 -7.28 -16.41 1.44
N ILE A 204 -6.92 -15.88 0.28
CA ILE A 204 -7.62 -16.12 -0.98
C ILE A 204 -6.59 -16.57 -2.01
N GLU A 205 -6.81 -17.73 -2.57
CA GLU A 205 -6.10 -18.20 -3.75
C GLU A 205 -6.77 -17.64 -5.00
N ALA A 206 -6.01 -17.05 -5.89
CA ALA A 206 -6.48 -16.53 -7.16
C ALA A 206 -5.44 -16.77 -8.25
N PRO A 207 -5.83 -16.75 -9.54
CA PRO A 207 -4.86 -16.82 -10.63
C PRO A 207 -3.80 -15.73 -10.50
N GLU A 208 -2.52 -16.13 -10.62
CA GLU A 208 -1.35 -15.25 -10.61
C GLU A 208 -1.05 -14.51 -9.29
N VAL A 209 -1.84 -14.73 -8.21
CA VAL A 209 -1.63 -14.04 -6.93
C VAL A 209 -2.28 -14.82 -5.77
N THR A 210 -1.67 -14.76 -4.60
CA THR A 210 -2.31 -15.15 -3.34
C THR A 210 -2.51 -13.91 -2.48
N HIS A 211 -3.74 -13.63 -2.08
CA HIS A 211 -4.05 -12.53 -1.18
C HIS A 211 -4.07 -13.03 0.25
N ILE A 212 -3.28 -12.41 1.12
CA ILE A 212 -3.25 -12.75 2.54
C ILE A 212 -3.43 -11.48 3.34
N ARG A 213 -4.53 -11.41 4.10
CA ARG A 213 -4.78 -10.32 5.04
C ARG A 213 -4.37 -10.74 6.43
N TYR A 214 -3.64 -9.88 7.11
CA TYR A 214 -3.17 -10.04 8.46
C TYR A 214 -3.72 -8.95 9.36
N ALA A 215 -4.12 -9.31 10.59
CA ALA A 215 -4.18 -8.37 11.69
C ALA A 215 -2.76 -8.08 12.17
N VAL A 216 -2.45 -6.80 12.38
CA VAL A 216 -1.13 -6.36 12.82
C VAL A 216 -1.12 -6.25 14.34
N GLY A 217 -0.27 -7.02 14.99
CA GLY A 217 -0.03 -6.97 16.42
C GLY A 217 0.89 -5.81 16.83
N PRO A 218 1.07 -5.60 18.13
CA PRO A 218 2.02 -4.62 18.63
C PRO A 218 3.47 -5.07 18.38
N ARG A 219 4.40 -4.11 18.35
CA ARG A 219 5.82 -4.39 18.43
C ARG A 219 6.15 -4.99 19.79
N ALA A 220 6.76 -6.14 19.82
CA ALA A 220 7.08 -6.87 21.03
C ALA A 220 8.52 -7.42 21.00
N LYS A 221 9.08 -7.70 22.17
CA LYS A 221 10.34 -8.45 22.29
C LYS A 221 10.09 -9.93 22.00
N LEU A 222 11.01 -10.53 21.24
CA LEU A 222 11.06 -11.99 21.08
C LEU A 222 11.56 -12.59 22.39
N GLU A 223 10.70 -13.28 23.12
CA GLU A 223 11.10 -14.08 24.25
C GLU A 223 11.53 -15.45 23.74
N LEU A 224 12.71 -15.91 24.18
CA LEU A 224 13.10 -17.31 23.96
C LEU A 224 12.17 -18.17 24.80
N ASP A 225 11.34 -18.97 24.16
CA ASP A 225 10.48 -19.92 24.84
C ASP A 225 11.37 -21.01 25.47
N ASP A 226 11.48 -21.01 26.78
CA ASP A 226 12.30 -21.98 27.57
C ASP A 226 11.82 -23.46 27.44
N ARG A 227 10.81 -23.71 26.60
CA ARG A 227 10.23 -25.05 26.36
C ARG A 227 11.13 -26.02 25.59
N GLY A 228 12.35 -25.61 25.19
CA GLY A 228 13.31 -26.41 24.42
C GLY A 228 14.55 -26.90 25.16
N ALA A 229 14.73 -26.57 26.44
CA ALA A 229 15.95 -26.96 27.21
C ALA A 229 15.76 -28.18 28.11
N GLY A 230 14.74 -29.01 27.87
CA GLY A 230 14.45 -30.19 28.68
C GLY A 230 14.24 -31.42 27.79
N GLY A 231 15.33 -32.03 27.32
CA GLY A 231 15.30 -33.31 26.61
C GLY A 231 16.70 -33.86 26.44
#